data_4c8510ddeb0c690c7791da314aefe19d
#
_entry.id   4c8510ddeb0c690c7791da314aefe19d
#
_cell.length_a   1.000
_cell.length_b   1.000
_cell.length_c   1.000
_cell.angle_alpha   90.00
_cell.angle_beta   90.00
_cell.angle_gamma   90.00
#
_symmetry.space_group_name_H-M   'P 1'
#
loop_
_entity.id
_entity.type
_entity.pdbx_description
1 polymer ?
#
loop_
_entity_poly.entity_id
_entity_poly.type
_entity_poly.pdbx_seq_one_letter_code
_entity_poly.pdbx_strand_id
1 'polypeptide(L)'
;LIRKTIKEMFPKAGITEIIIERKSLDHCKVSIHTARPGVLIGKEGQFLKNLMERLEKKINPLFIQHNLTPPKIDIDVIEVKKPFLSAAYLAEVAANEIEKGVPTRKVLKKIAERVKQQKEILGFKAVAKGRVDGATIKRREKISWGRLPLSKFIADIDYAERPVLTKYGIVGLKVWLYKGDKEKYDLGNVAT
;
A
#
# COMPACT_ATOMS: atom_id res chain seq x y z
N LEU A 1 13.45 5.37 3.29
CA LEU A 1 14.07 4.29 4.05
C LEU A 1 13.05 3.60 4.93
N ILE A 2 12.35 4.27 5.89
CA ILE A 2 11.35 3.68 6.82
C ILE A 2 10.28 2.88 6.08
N ARG A 3 9.55 3.49 5.15
CA ARG A 3 8.48 2.81 4.39
C ARG A 3 8.97 1.57 3.63
N LYS A 4 10.17 1.62 3.08
CA LYS A 4 10.78 0.50 2.37
C LYS A 4 11.09 -0.65 3.33
N THR A 5 11.71 -0.36 4.48
CA THR A 5 12.05 -1.37 5.49
C THR A 5 10.80 -2.06 6.04
N ILE A 6 9.73 -1.31 6.34
CA ILE A 6 8.47 -1.88 6.84
C ILE A 6 7.84 -2.82 5.80
N LYS A 7 7.76 -2.40 4.52
CA LYS A 7 7.21 -3.23 3.44
C LYS A 7 8.04 -4.48 3.15
N GLU A 8 9.36 -4.39 3.29
CA GLU A 8 10.27 -5.54 3.12
C GLU A 8 10.12 -6.56 4.25
N MET A 9 9.96 -6.11 5.50
CA MET A 9 9.79 -7.02 6.64
C MET A 9 8.42 -7.68 6.66
N PHE A 10 7.38 -6.99 6.24
CA PHE A 10 5.99 -7.44 6.35
C PHE A 10 5.25 -7.41 5.01
N PRO A 11 5.68 -8.18 4.01
CA PRO A 11 5.07 -8.16 2.68
C PRO A 11 3.62 -8.67 2.63
N LYS A 12 3.16 -9.38 3.69
CA LYS A 12 1.81 -9.98 3.79
C LYS A 12 0.93 -9.36 4.88
N ALA A 13 1.34 -8.24 5.46
CA ALA A 13 0.63 -7.61 6.56
C ALA A 13 -0.64 -6.87 6.13
N GLY A 14 -0.86 -6.66 4.82
CA GLY A 14 -2.00 -5.89 4.34
C GLY A 14 -1.91 -4.41 4.70
N ILE A 15 -0.72 -3.83 4.54
CA ILE A 15 -0.47 -2.42 4.86
C ILE A 15 -1.18 -1.55 3.83
N THR A 16 -2.10 -0.72 4.31
CA THR A 16 -2.84 0.23 3.48
C THR A 16 -2.07 1.54 3.33
N GLU A 17 -1.59 2.09 4.45
CA GLU A 17 -0.90 3.37 4.49
C GLU A 17 0.14 3.39 5.60
N ILE A 18 1.19 4.20 5.42
CA ILE A 18 2.20 4.49 6.44
C ILE A 18 2.34 6.01 6.53
N ILE A 19 1.91 6.57 7.66
CA ILE A 19 1.99 7.99 7.96
C ILE A 19 3.21 8.20 8.86
N ILE A 20 4.05 9.15 8.50
CA ILE A 20 5.25 9.52 9.26
C ILE A 20 5.11 10.97 9.67
N GLU A 21 4.92 11.20 10.97
CA GLU A 21 4.78 12.52 11.56
C GLU A 21 6.06 12.88 12.33
N ARG A 22 6.60 14.05 12.05
CA ARG A 22 7.75 14.59 12.75
C ARG A 22 7.27 15.69 13.69
N LYS A 23 7.10 15.37 14.97
CA LYS A 23 6.62 16.33 15.96
C LYS A 23 7.72 17.31 16.42
N SER A 24 8.96 16.84 16.48
CA SER A 24 10.15 17.62 16.80
C SER A 24 11.38 17.04 16.10
N LEU A 25 12.53 17.67 16.24
CA LEU A 25 13.79 17.16 15.70
C LEU A 25 14.14 15.79 16.29
N ASP A 26 13.76 15.55 17.55
CA ASP A 26 14.12 14.35 18.30
C ASP A 26 13.02 13.27 18.33
N HIS A 27 11.82 13.57 17.82
CA HIS A 27 10.67 12.66 17.87
C HIS A 27 10.02 12.41 16.51
N CYS A 28 9.95 11.14 16.12
CA CYS A 28 9.31 10.68 14.88
C CYS A 28 8.25 9.63 15.20
N LYS A 29 6.97 9.93 14.94
CA LYS A 29 5.87 8.99 15.06
C LYS A 29 5.58 8.33 13.72
N VAL A 30 5.55 7.00 13.68
CA VAL A 30 5.23 6.19 12.50
C VAL A 30 3.93 5.45 12.74
N SER A 31 2.83 5.90 12.13
CA SER A 31 1.53 5.25 12.21
C SER A 31 1.35 4.31 11.00
N ILE A 32 1.17 3.02 11.29
CA ILE A 32 1.02 1.98 10.27
C ILE A 32 -0.44 1.54 10.23
N HIS A 33 -1.14 1.89 9.17
CA HIS A 33 -2.50 1.42 8.92
C HIS A 33 -2.45 0.06 8.24
N THR A 34 -3.09 -0.94 8.87
CA THR A 34 -3.03 -2.33 8.39
C THR A 34 -4.38 -3.03 8.52
N ALA A 35 -4.62 -3.97 7.61
CA ALA A 35 -5.77 -4.89 7.68
C ALA A 35 -5.55 -6.06 8.65
N ARG A 36 -4.29 -6.31 9.04
CA ARG A 36 -3.91 -7.46 9.88
C ARG A 36 -2.91 -7.05 10.95
N PRO A 37 -3.34 -6.36 12.01
CA PRO A 37 -2.45 -5.87 13.05
C PRO A 37 -1.67 -6.98 13.75
N GLY A 38 -2.25 -8.16 13.92
CA GLY A 38 -1.59 -9.30 14.56
C GLY A 38 -0.32 -9.77 13.84
N VAL A 39 -0.19 -9.56 12.53
CA VAL A 39 1.01 -9.91 11.76
C VAL A 39 2.16 -8.95 12.06
N LEU A 40 1.84 -7.68 12.36
CA LEU A 40 2.83 -6.65 12.70
C LEU A 40 3.25 -6.71 14.17
N ILE A 41 2.29 -6.96 15.06
CA ILE A 41 2.54 -7.00 16.51
C ILE A 41 3.29 -8.29 16.87
N GLY A 42 2.85 -9.43 16.32
CA GLY A 42 3.40 -10.74 16.63
C GLY A 42 3.08 -11.22 18.06
N LYS A 43 3.65 -12.32 18.45
CA LYS A 43 3.53 -12.83 19.84
C LYS A 43 4.24 -11.86 20.78
N GLU A 44 3.54 -11.41 21.81
CA GLU A 44 4.08 -10.52 22.87
C GLU A 44 4.77 -9.23 22.35
N GLY A 45 4.42 -8.78 21.14
CA GLY A 45 5.00 -7.58 20.55
C GLY A 45 6.45 -7.74 20.02
N GLN A 46 6.95 -8.97 19.89
CA GLN A 46 8.33 -9.23 19.46
C GLN A 46 8.63 -8.67 18.07
N PHE A 47 7.66 -8.77 17.13
CA PHE A 47 7.88 -8.25 15.77
C PHE A 47 7.98 -6.73 15.72
N LEU A 48 7.22 -6.04 16.58
CA LEU A 48 7.32 -4.58 16.73
C LEU A 48 8.68 -4.17 17.30
N LYS A 49 9.17 -4.86 18.35
CA LYS A 49 10.51 -4.62 18.93
C LYS A 49 11.61 -4.82 17.88
N ASN A 50 11.58 -5.94 17.15
CA ASN A 50 12.52 -6.22 16.07
C ASN A 50 12.47 -5.16 14.95
N LEU A 51 11.27 -4.65 14.63
CA LEU A 51 11.10 -3.58 13.66
C LEU A 51 11.75 -2.26 14.15
N MET A 52 11.51 -1.89 15.42
CA MET A 52 12.12 -0.72 16.05
C MET A 52 13.64 -0.79 15.99
N GLU A 53 14.24 -1.87 16.49
CA GLU A 53 15.68 -2.08 16.47
C GLU A 53 16.26 -2.01 15.04
N ARG A 54 15.56 -2.61 14.07
CA ARG A 54 16.03 -2.59 12.68
C ARG A 54 15.93 -1.21 12.03
N LEU A 55 14.92 -0.42 12.40
CA LEU A 55 14.80 0.97 11.95
C LEU A 55 15.87 1.84 12.59
N GLU A 56 16.12 1.71 13.89
CA GLU A 56 17.18 2.43 14.60
C GLU A 56 18.56 2.11 14.01
N LYS A 57 18.87 0.83 13.81
CA LYS A 57 20.14 0.40 13.18
C LYS A 57 20.36 0.97 11.79
N LYS A 58 19.29 1.23 11.03
CA LYS A 58 19.38 1.82 9.68
C LYS A 58 19.38 3.35 9.68
N ILE A 59 18.78 3.98 10.67
CA ILE A 59 18.58 5.43 10.72
C ILE A 59 19.69 6.11 11.50
N ASN A 60 20.10 5.58 12.65
CA ASN A 60 21.11 6.17 13.51
C ASN A 60 22.45 6.48 12.79
N PRO A 61 23.00 5.57 11.97
CA PRO A 61 24.24 5.87 11.25
C PRO A 61 24.13 7.08 10.31
N LEU A 62 22.96 7.28 9.69
CA LEU A 62 22.74 8.40 8.78
C LEU A 62 22.72 9.75 9.52
N PHE A 63 22.14 9.79 10.72
CA PHE A 63 22.10 10.99 11.54
C PHE A 63 23.46 11.30 12.12
N ILE A 64 24.19 10.29 12.60
CA ILE A 64 25.56 10.44 13.13
C ILE A 64 26.52 10.96 12.05
N GLN A 65 26.39 10.46 10.81
CA GLN A 65 27.20 10.92 9.68
C GLN A 65 27.01 12.42 9.39
N HIS A 66 25.85 12.98 9.71
CA HIS A 66 25.51 14.39 9.53
C HIS A 66 25.65 15.22 10.83
N ASN A 67 26.28 14.69 11.88
CA ASN A 67 26.40 15.32 13.20
C ASN A 67 25.05 15.74 13.81
N LEU A 68 23.99 14.94 13.56
CA LEU A 68 22.66 15.15 14.10
C LEU A 68 22.33 14.09 15.14
N THR A 69 21.53 14.45 16.15
CA THR A 69 21.00 13.50 17.12
C THR A 69 19.96 12.58 16.46
N PRO A 70 20.05 11.25 16.60
CA PRO A 70 19.07 10.35 16.03
C PRO A 70 17.72 10.53 16.72
N PRO A 71 16.61 10.63 15.95
CA PRO A 71 15.28 10.80 16.54
C PRO A 71 14.79 9.50 17.18
N LYS A 72 14.08 9.60 18.29
CA LYS A 72 13.34 8.51 18.88
C LYS A 72 12.15 8.17 17.98
N ILE A 73 12.02 6.90 17.60
CA ILE A 73 10.97 6.42 16.72
C ILE A 73 9.88 5.73 17.55
N ASP A 74 8.67 6.28 17.52
CA ASP A 74 7.50 5.66 18.11
C ASP A 74 6.66 5.02 16.98
N ILE A 75 6.26 3.75 17.16
CA ILE A 75 5.47 3.02 16.16
C ILE A 75 4.07 2.77 16.70
N ASP A 76 3.07 3.24 15.96
CA ASP A 76 1.66 3.02 16.23
C ASP A 76 1.06 2.10 15.15
N VAL A 77 0.30 1.08 15.57
CA VAL A 77 -0.38 0.15 14.65
C VAL A 77 -1.88 0.37 14.73
N ILE A 78 -2.46 0.82 13.63
CA ILE A 78 -3.88 1.15 13.53
C ILE A 78 -4.58 0.14 12.63
N GLU A 79 -5.64 -0.48 13.15
CA GLU A 79 -6.46 -1.41 12.37
C GLU A 79 -7.39 -0.68 11.41
N VAL A 80 -7.42 -1.12 10.15
CA VAL A 80 -8.33 -0.60 9.13
C VAL A 80 -9.54 -1.52 9.01
N LYS A 81 -10.71 -1.02 9.44
CA LYS A 81 -11.98 -1.79 9.42
C LYS A 81 -12.44 -2.19 8.02
N LYS A 82 -12.16 -1.35 7.00
CA LYS A 82 -12.57 -1.58 5.60
C LYS A 82 -11.36 -1.60 4.65
N PRO A 83 -10.53 -2.65 4.65
CA PRO A 83 -9.29 -2.66 3.87
C PRO A 83 -9.52 -2.67 2.35
N PHE A 84 -10.69 -3.14 1.88
CA PHE A 84 -11.03 -3.15 0.45
C PHE A 84 -11.24 -1.76 -0.16
N LEU A 85 -11.30 -0.71 0.66
CA LEU A 85 -11.33 0.69 0.21
C LEU A 85 -9.91 1.23 -0.12
N SER A 86 -8.87 0.45 0.09
CA SER A 86 -7.49 0.84 -0.22
C SER A 86 -6.97 0.13 -1.46
N ALA A 87 -6.49 0.90 -2.44
CA ALA A 87 -5.86 0.38 -3.64
C ALA A 87 -4.58 -0.41 -3.31
N ALA A 88 -3.82 0.03 -2.29
CA ALA A 88 -2.61 -0.65 -1.84
C ALA A 88 -2.92 -2.06 -1.33
N TYR A 89 -3.96 -2.21 -0.52
CA TYR A 89 -4.39 -3.53 -0.03
C TYR A 89 -4.87 -4.44 -1.17
N LEU A 90 -5.66 -3.91 -2.11
CA LEU A 90 -6.13 -4.69 -3.26
C LEU A 90 -4.98 -5.13 -4.15
N ALA A 91 -4.00 -4.26 -4.38
CA ALA A 91 -2.80 -4.60 -5.14
C ALA A 91 -1.98 -5.70 -4.43
N GLU A 92 -1.90 -5.67 -3.10
CA GLU A 92 -1.22 -6.70 -2.31
C GLU A 92 -1.94 -8.05 -2.40
N VAL A 93 -3.27 -8.07 -2.22
CA VAL A 93 -4.06 -9.29 -2.32
C VAL A 93 -3.96 -9.89 -3.72
N ALA A 94 -4.04 -9.05 -4.78
CA ALA A 94 -3.87 -9.49 -6.16
C ALA A 94 -2.48 -10.07 -6.40
N ALA A 95 -1.43 -9.38 -5.96
CA ALA A 95 -0.05 -9.82 -6.11
C ALA A 95 0.17 -11.20 -5.48
N ASN A 96 -0.27 -11.37 -4.23
CA ASN A 96 -0.13 -12.62 -3.49
C ASN A 96 -0.88 -13.80 -4.15
N GLU A 97 -2.05 -13.58 -4.77
CA GLU A 97 -2.78 -14.63 -5.49
C GLU A 97 -2.08 -14.98 -6.83
N ILE A 98 -1.55 -13.98 -7.55
CA ILE A 98 -0.81 -14.20 -8.81
C ILE A 98 0.52 -14.92 -8.55
N GLU A 99 1.25 -14.56 -7.49
CA GLU A 99 2.49 -15.23 -7.06
C GLU A 99 2.26 -16.71 -6.75
N LYS A 100 1.10 -17.07 -6.24
CA LYS A 100 0.67 -18.47 -6.02
C LYS A 100 0.32 -19.22 -7.31
N GLY A 101 0.35 -18.56 -8.45
CA GLY A 101 0.06 -19.16 -9.76
C GLY A 101 -1.41 -19.17 -10.15
N VAL A 102 -2.27 -18.41 -9.45
CA VAL A 102 -3.66 -18.25 -9.90
C VAL A 102 -3.70 -17.41 -11.17
N PRO A 103 -4.48 -17.81 -12.21
CA PRO A 103 -4.59 -17.06 -13.45
C PRO A 103 -4.96 -15.60 -13.22
N THR A 104 -4.19 -14.69 -13.77
CA THR A 104 -4.29 -13.24 -13.53
C THR A 104 -5.70 -12.70 -13.79
N ARG A 105 -6.34 -13.13 -14.89
CA ARG A 105 -7.69 -12.70 -15.23
C ARG A 105 -8.72 -13.13 -14.18
N LYS A 106 -8.57 -14.32 -13.58
CA LYS A 106 -9.43 -14.82 -12.51
C LYS A 106 -9.27 -13.99 -11.24
N VAL A 107 -8.03 -13.66 -10.87
CA VAL A 107 -7.71 -12.82 -9.72
C VAL A 107 -8.32 -11.43 -9.88
N LEU A 108 -8.11 -10.79 -11.04
CA LEU A 108 -8.64 -9.45 -11.29
C LEU A 108 -10.18 -9.43 -11.26
N LYS A 109 -10.86 -10.47 -11.81
CA LYS A 109 -12.33 -10.59 -11.72
C LYS A 109 -12.80 -10.71 -10.27
N LYS A 110 -12.19 -11.59 -9.49
CA LYS A 110 -12.52 -11.80 -8.06
C LYS A 110 -12.38 -10.50 -7.25
N ILE A 111 -11.34 -9.72 -7.51
CA ILE A 111 -11.15 -8.42 -6.86
C ILE A 111 -12.22 -7.44 -7.30
N ALA A 112 -12.51 -7.36 -8.60
CA ALA A 112 -13.57 -6.49 -9.11
C ALA A 112 -14.94 -6.80 -8.49
N GLU A 113 -15.28 -8.07 -8.28
CA GLU A 113 -16.52 -8.51 -7.61
C GLU A 113 -16.56 -8.06 -6.14
N ARG A 114 -15.45 -8.21 -5.40
CA ARG A 114 -15.35 -7.74 -4.01
C ARG A 114 -15.46 -6.22 -3.90
N VAL A 115 -14.86 -5.49 -4.84
CA VAL A 115 -14.93 -4.04 -4.90
C VAL A 115 -16.34 -3.56 -5.21
N LYS A 116 -17.09 -4.26 -6.10
CA LYS A 116 -18.48 -3.95 -6.42
C LYS A 116 -19.42 -4.05 -5.22
N GLN A 117 -19.11 -4.91 -4.26
CA GLN A 117 -19.87 -5.05 -3.02
C GLN A 117 -19.73 -3.83 -2.08
N GLN A 118 -18.70 -3.01 -2.28
CA GLN A 118 -18.45 -1.81 -1.48
C GLN A 118 -19.21 -0.62 -2.07
N LYS A 119 -20.25 -0.16 -1.36
CA LYS A 119 -21.08 1.00 -1.79
C LYS A 119 -20.31 2.31 -1.92
N GLU A 120 -19.17 2.42 -1.23
CA GLU A 120 -18.34 3.64 -1.19
C GLU A 120 -17.45 3.80 -2.43
N ILE A 121 -17.37 2.77 -3.29
CA ILE A 121 -16.51 2.79 -4.49
C ILE A 121 -17.41 2.98 -5.72
N LEU A 122 -17.17 4.07 -6.44
CA LEU A 122 -17.91 4.44 -7.66
C LEU A 122 -17.24 3.93 -8.93
N GLY A 123 -15.95 3.60 -8.86
CA GLY A 123 -15.20 3.10 -10.00
C GLY A 123 -13.94 2.35 -9.63
N PHE A 124 -13.61 1.37 -10.46
CA PHE A 124 -12.46 0.51 -10.29
C PHE A 124 -11.80 0.20 -11.63
N LYS A 125 -10.48 0.16 -11.61
CA LYS A 125 -9.69 -0.32 -12.74
C LYS A 125 -8.45 -1.02 -12.23
N ALA A 126 -8.21 -2.23 -12.73
CA ALA A 126 -6.98 -2.95 -12.50
C ALA A 126 -6.34 -3.35 -13.82
N VAL A 127 -5.02 -3.24 -13.89
CA VAL A 127 -4.22 -3.58 -15.08
C VAL A 127 -3.02 -4.39 -14.65
N ALA A 128 -2.86 -5.57 -15.22
CA ALA A 128 -1.65 -6.37 -15.12
C ALA A 128 -0.94 -6.36 -16.47
N LYS A 129 0.37 -6.09 -16.48
CA LYS A 129 1.19 -5.98 -17.68
C LYS A 129 2.52 -6.71 -17.51
N GLY A 130 2.84 -7.58 -18.46
CA GLY A 130 4.06 -8.39 -18.42
C GLY A 130 3.86 -9.74 -19.10
N ARG A 131 4.61 -10.74 -18.70
CA ARG A 131 4.42 -12.13 -19.11
C ARG A 131 3.29 -12.78 -18.30
N VAL A 132 2.08 -12.26 -18.52
CA VAL A 132 0.88 -12.70 -17.79
C VAL A 132 0.64 -14.17 -18.07
N ASP A 133 0.43 -14.94 -16.98
CA ASP A 133 0.16 -16.39 -16.99
C ASP A 133 1.21 -17.22 -17.79
N GLY A 134 2.47 -16.74 -17.83
CA GLY A 134 3.56 -17.43 -18.51
C GLY A 134 3.63 -17.22 -20.02
N ALA A 135 2.88 -16.29 -20.57
CA ALA A 135 2.92 -15.99 -22.00
C ALA A 135 4.34 -15.60 -22.46
N THR A 136 4.75 -16.10 -23.64
CA THR A 136 6.06 -15.78 -24.24
C THR A 136 6.18 -14.31 -24.58
N ILE A 137 5.08 -13.72 -25.08
CA ILE A 137 5.00 -12.31 -25.46
C ILE A 137 4.28 -11.54 -24.33
N LYS A 138 4.77 -10.34 -24.06
CA LYS A 138 4.17 -9.40 -23.11
C LYS A 138 2.70 -9.16 -23.44
N ARG A 139 1.83 -9.39 -22.46
CA ARG A 139 0.38 -9.16 -22.55
C ARG A 139 -0.07 -8.11 -21.53
N ARG A 140 -1.25 -7.56 -21.78
CA ARG A 140 -1.94 -6.65 -20.90
C ARG A 140 -3.33 -7.18 -20.61
N GLU A 141 -3.58 -7.54 -19.36
CA GLU A 141 -4.91 -7.86 -18.86
C GLU A 141 -5.47 -6.64 -18.13
N LYS A 142 -6.70 -6.26 -18.49
CA LYS A 142 -7.38 -5.10 -17.91
C LYS A 142 -8.79 -5.49 -17.49
N ILE A 143 -9.18 -5.08 -16.30
CA ILE A 143 -10.57 -5.09 -15.84
C ILE A 143 -10.92 -3.70 -15.35
N SER A 144 -12.09 -3.20 -15.71
CA SER A 144 -12.62 -1.92 -15.26
C SER A 144 -14.11 -2.04 -14.98
N TRP A 145 -14.57 -1.27 -14.00
CA TRP A 145 -15.97 -1.17 -13.62
C TRP A 145 -16.26 0.25 -13.13
N GLY A 146 -17.48 0.75 -13.41
CA GLY A 146 -17.91 2.07 -12.96
C GLY A 146 -17.21 3.23 -13.67
N ARG A 147 -17.31 4.41 -13.07
CA ARG A 147 -16.68 5.64 -13.57
C ARG A 147 -15.27 5.78 -13.00
N LEU A 148 -14.34 6.27 -13.79
CA LEU A 148 -12.99 6.60 -13.34
C LEU A 148 -12.50 7.87 -14.02
N PRO A 149 -12.85 9.06 -13.50
CA PRO A 149 -12.51 10.33 -14.11
C PRO A 149 -11.07 10.74 -13.78
N LEU A 150 -10.08 10.21 -14.52
CA LEU A 150 -8.65 10.46 -14.25
C LEU A 150 -8.23 11.92 -14.53
N SER A 151 -9.00 12.67 -15.31
CA SER A 151 -8.71 14.08 -15.65
C SER A 151 -9.37 15.09 -14.69
N LYS A 152 -10.19 14.63 -13.73
CA LYS A 152 -10.91 15.51 -12.82
C LYS A 152 -10.09 15.73 -11.54
N PHE A 153 -9.72 16.98 -11.22
CA PHE A 153 -8.90 17.30 -10.04
C PHE A 153 -9.59 17.03 -8.69
N ILE A 154 -10.92 17.18 -8.64
CA ILE A 154 -11.71 16.99 -7.40
C ILE A 154 -11.91 15.50 -7.11
N ALA A 155 -11.63 14.61 -8.06
CA ALA A 155 -11.88 13.18 -7.90
C ALA A 155 -10.92 12.57 -6.87
N ASP A 156 -11.49 11.88 -5.86
CA ASP A 156 -10.72 11.09 -4.91
C ASP A 156 -10.37 9.72 -5.52
N ILE A 157 -9.18 9.64 -6.10
CA ILE A 157 -8.68 8.43 -6.76
C ILE A 157 -7.50 7.89 -5.96
N ASP A 158 -7.72 6.73 -5.34
CA ASP A 158 -6.67 5.98 -4.70
C ASP A 158 -5.95 5.09 -5.75
N TYR A 159 -4.62 5.17 -5.78
CA TYR A 159 -3.78 4.47 -6.74
C TYR A 159 -2.71 3.67 -6.05
N ALA A 160 -2.52 2.45 -6.50
CA ALA A 160 -1.39 1.63 -6.07
C ALA A 160 -0.77 0.88 -7.25
N GLU A 161 0.54 0.75 -7.18
CA GLU A 161 1.34 -0.05 -8.09
C GLU A 161 2.16 -1.08 -7.31
N ARG A 162 2.19 -2.33 -7.80
CA ARG A 162 2.99 -3.39 -7.20
C ARG A 162 3.59 -4.29 -8.27
N PRO A 163 4.91 -4.51 -8.26
CA PRO A 163 5.52 -5.57 -9.04
C PRO A 163 5.20 -6.92 -8.41
N VAL A 164 4.83 -7.88 -9.24
CA VAL A 164 4.54 -9.27 -8.85
C VAL A 164 5.63 -10.15 -9.42
N LEU A 165 6.35 -10.85 -8.56
CA LEU A 165 7.38 -11.78 -8.97
C LEU A 165 6.75 -13.14 -9.32
N THR A 166 6.80 -13.51 -10.59
CA THR A 166 6.30 -14.80 -11.05
C THR A 166 7.45 -15.69 -11.51
N LYS A 167 7.19 -16.98 -11.69
CA LYS A 167 8.18 -17.94 -12.24
C LYS A 167 8.72 -17.53 -13.62
N TYR A 168 7.98 -16.71 -14.34
CA TYR A 168 8.30 -16.28 -15.71
C TYR A 168 8.84 -14.84 -15.79
N GLY A 169 9.04 -14.19 -14.65
CA GLY A 169 9.52 -12.82 -14.56
C GLY A 169 8.55 -11.90 -13.81
N ILE A 170 8.79 -10.60 -13.90
CA ILE A 170 8.01 -9.60 -13.17
C ILE A 170 6.79 -9.16 -13.98
N VAL A 171 5.62 -9.18 -13.35
CA VAL A 171 4.36 -8.63 -13.86
C VAL A 171 4.04 -7.35 -13.08
N GLY A 172 3.89 -6.23 -13.76
CA GLY A 172 3.48 -4.96 -13.17
C GLY A 172 1.96 -4.93 -12.97
N LEU A 173 1.51 -4.77 -11.73
CA LEU A 173 0.11 -4.62 -11.36
C LEU A 173 -0.16 -3.18 -10.97
N LYS A 174 -1.22 -2.59 -11.54
CA LYS A 174 -1.69 -1.24 -11.21
C LYS A 174 -3.17 -1.29 -10.89
N VAL A 175 -3.56 -0.63 -9.79
CA VAL A 175 -4.94 -0.58 -9.30
C VAL A 175 -5.35 0.87 -9.07
N TRP A 176 -6.54 1.24 -9.53
CA TRP A 176 -7.18 2.53 -9.29
C TRP A 176 -8.55 2.31 -8.67
N LEU A 177 -8.85 3.07 -7.64
CA LEU A 177 -10.15 3.13 -6.97
C LEU A 177 -10.66 4.57 -6.99
N TYR A 178 -11.87 4.77 -7.45
CA TYR A 178 -12.56 6.04 -7.37
C TYR A 178 -13.60 5.99 -6.25
N LYS A 179 -13.41 6.82 -5.23
CA LYS A 179 -14.26 6.89 -4.02
C LYS A 179 -15.31 7.98 -4.09
N GLY A 180 -15.27 8.82 -5.12
CA GLY A 180 -16.15 9.97 -5.28
C GLY A 180 -15.38 11.28 -5.41
N ASP A 181 -16.10 12.38 -5.39
CA ASP A 181 -15.49 13.70 -5.43
C ASP A 181 -15.25 14.20 -4.00
N LYS A 182 -14.10 14.81 -3.74
CA LYS A 182 -13.83 15.50 -2.47
C LYS A 182 -14.65 16.80 -2.44
N GLU A 183 -15.54 16.92 -1.47
CA GLU A 183 -16.42 18.09 -1.28
C GLU A 183 -15.67 19.33 -0.80
N LYS A 184 -14.80 19.91 -1.38
CA LYS A 184 -13.93 21.06 -1.08
C LYS A 184 -12.48 20.66 -0.87
N TYR A 185 -11.64 21.18 -1.74
CA TYR A 185 -10.27 21.44 -1.35
C TYR A 185 -10.32 22.46 -0.21
N ASP A 186 -9.97 22.05 1.00
CA ASP A 186 -9.58 22.98 2.04
C ASP A 186 -8.26 23.62 1.62
N LEU A 187 -8.36 24.67 0.80
CA LEU A 187 -7.26 25.58 0.48
C LEU A 187 -6.86 26.44 1.71
N GLY A 188 -7.50 26.16 2.88
CA GLY A 188 -7.36 26.96 4.08
C GLY A 188 -6.09 26.77 4.89
N ASN A 189 -5.23 25.78 4.62
CA ASN A 189 -4.05 25.50 5.47
C ASN A 189 -2.70 25.62 4.72
N VAL A 190 -2.60 26.46 3.69
CA VAL A 190 -1.32 26.79 3.04
C VAL A 190 -1.01 28.29 3.16
N ALA A 191 -1.50 28.95 4.17
CA ALA A 191 -1.13 30.34 4.45
C ALA A 191 -0.96 30.52 5.97
N THR A 192 0.21 30.33 6.46
CA THR A 192 1.05 31.12 7.36
C THR A 192 2.26 30.33 7.82
#